data_b2eedc123c2f14b2e9fbdfafcc495c50
#
_entry.id   b2eedc123c2f14b2e9fbdfafcc495c50
#
_cell.length_a   1.000
_cell.length_b   1.000
_cell.length_c   1.000
_cell.angle_alpha   90.00
_cell.angle_beta   90.00
_cell.angle_gamma   90.00
#
_symmetry.space_group_name_H-M   'P 1'
#
loop_
_entity.id
_entity.type
_entity.pdbx_description
1 polymer ?
#
loop_
_entity_poly.entity_id
_entity_poly.type
_entity_poly.pdbx_seq_one_letter_code
_entity_poly.pdbx_strand_id
1 'polypeptide(L)'
;AFVTAVMGQLIKKIATGATSPIQLAGKLASAVLERSVFLWAADAAIQQSLAPSPIGGEVPDTAGPISMAVVNNNAGNKMDAFLYTTVKLQGGECVAGGRRSTMTVELFNNPPAKLPSYVDQRTDRRDLFGLNGPGDGSNRLRVAVYLPQGAFLSTASPQQLFVGAERRHPVAMFGVELKRGERKSVTVDYTEFGDLAGLNEKATVIEQPMLNQQQISIQQGPNC
;
A
#
# COMPACT_ATOMS: atom_id res chain seq x y z
N ALA A 1 27.78 -0.91 -6.40
CA ALA A 1 28.40 -0.84 -7.75
C ALA A 1 27.39 -0.95 -8.88
N PHE A 2 26.59 -2.02 -8.99
CA PHE A 2 25.64 -2.21 -10.12
C PHE A 2 24.57 -1.12 -10.20
N VAL A 3 23.84 -0.88 -9.10
CA VAL A 3 22.77 0.15 -9.05
C VAL A 3 23.32 1.55 -9.38
N THR A 4 24.48 1.89 -8.84
CA THR A 4 25.14 3.18 -9.13
C THR A 4 25.49 3.32 -10.60
N ALA A 5 25.99 2.25 -11.25
CA ALA A 5 26.31 2.26 -12.67
C ALA A 5 25.05 2.42 -13.53
N VAL A 6 23.96 1.70 -13.21
CA VAL A 6 22.66 1.81 -13.91
C VAL A 6 22.08 3.21 -13.78
N MET A 7 22.06 3.77 -12.56
CA MET A 7 21.58 5.13 -12.31
C MET A 7 22.42 6.18 -13.04
N GLY A 8 23.75 6.03 -13.06
CA GLY A 8 24.64 6.91 -13.80
C GLY A 8 24.36 6.90 -15.31
N GLN A 9 24.11 5.73 -15.90
CA GLN A 9 23.75 5.61 -17.32
C GLN A 9 22.36 6.21 -17.62
N LEU A 10 21.39 6.02 -16.71
CA LEU A 10 20.05 6.60 -16.86
C LEU A 10 20.11 8.14 -16.84
N ILE A 11 20.78 8.72 -15.84
CA ILE A 11 20.98 10.16 -15.71
C ILE A 11 21.71 10.71 -16.95
N LYS A 12 22.76 10.03 -17.41
CA LYS A 12 23.49 10.43 -18.62
C LYS A 12 22.60 10.44 -19.85
N LYS A 13 21.78 9.42 -20.08
CA LYS A 13 20.82 9.36 -21.20
C LYS A 13 19.80 10.51 -21.17
N ILE A 14 19.28 10.82 -19.99
CA ILE A 14 18.35 11.95 -19.81
C ILE A 14 19.07 13.27 -20.09
N ALA A 15 20.25 13.49 -19.50
CA ALA A 15 21.00 14.75 -19.64
C ALA A 15 21.53 15.00 -21.05
N THR A 16 21.83 13.95 -21.82
CA THR A 16 22.33 14.08 -23.20
C THR A 16 21.23 14.15 -24.25
N GLY A 17 19.94 14.17 -23.85
CA GLY A 17 18.82 14.20 -24.79
C GLY A 17 18.70 12.95 -25.69
N ALA A 18 19.34 11.85 -25.31
CA ALA A 18 19.28 10.59 -26.05
C ALA A 18 17.87 9.94 -26.07
N THR A 19 16.94 10.51 -25.28
CA THR A 19 15.52 10.13 -25.25
C THR A 19 14.70 11.32 -25.71
N SER A 20 13.73 11.10 -26.59
CA SER A 20 12.80 12.16 -27.00
C SER A 20 12.09 12.76 -25.77
N PRO A 21 12.07 14.09 -25.60
CA PRO A 21 11.38 14.74 -24.47
C PRO A 21 9.91 14.32 -24.36
N ILE A 22 9.21 14.09 -25.45
CA ILE A 22 7.81 13.63 -25.48
C ILE A 22 7.70 12.20 -24.94
N GLN A 23 8.59 11.32 -25.34
CA GLN A 23 8.61 9.93 -24.83
C GLN A 23 8.95 9.89 -23.34
N LEU A 24 9.89 10.71 -22.88
CA LEU A 24 10.23 10.83 -21.48
C LEU A 24 9.03 11.35 -20.66
N ALA A 25 8.38 12.42 -21.13
CA ALA A 25 7.19 12.96 -20.50
C ALA A 25 6.04 11.94 -20.42
N GLY A 26 5.81 11.18 -21.50
CA GLY A 26 4.82 10.11 -21.51
C GLY A 26 5.13 8.99 -20.48
N LYS A 27 6.38 8.57 -20.38
CA LYS A 27 6.80 7.56 -19.40
C LYS A 27 6.71 8.06 -17.94
N LEU A 28 7.06 9.32 -17.71
CA LEU A 28 6.89 9.94 -16.39
C LEU A 28 5.41 10.07 -16.03
N ALA A 29 4.56 10.49 -16.96
CA ALA A 29 3.12 10.57 -16.73
C ALA A 29 2.52 9.21 -16.37
N SER A 30 2.88 8.12 -17.09
CA SER A 30 2.47 6.77 -16.73
C SER A 30 2.93 6.38 -15.33
N ALA A 31 4.22 6.60 -15.00
CA ALA A 31 4.77 6.27 -13.70
C ALA A 31 4.12 7.05 -12.54
N VAL A 32 3.69 8.30 -12.79
CA VAL A 32 2.92 9.09 -11.82
C VAL A 32 1.52 8.51 -11.63
N LEU A 33 0.83 8.16 -12.73
CA LEU A 33 -0.50 7.55 -12.66
C LEU A 33 -0.47 6.18 -11.96
N GLU A 34 0.59 5.40 -12.17
CA GLU A 34 0.85 4.14 -11.47
C GLU A 34 1.36 4.35 -10.03
N ARG A 35 1.45 5.60 -9.56
CA ARG A 35 1.97 5.97 -8.23
C ARG A 35 3.39 5.44 -7.92
N SER A 36 4.18 5.19 -8.96
CA SER A 36 5.56 4.71 -8.86
C SER A 36 6.59 5.85 -8.75
N VAL A 37 6.17 7.09 -8.98
CA VAL A 37 6.98 8.31 -8.85
C VAL A 37 6.22 9.35 -8.06
N PHE A 38 6.85 9.85 -7.01
CA PHE A 38 6.36 10.96 -6.19
C PHE A 38 7.36 12.10 -6.21
N LEU A 39 6.85 13.32 -6.10
CA LEU A 39 7.64 14.53 -6.02
C LEU A 39 7.36 15.26 -4.70
N TRP A 40 8.43 15.63 -4.03
CA TRP A 40 8.38 16.46 -2.85
C TRP A 40 9.21 17.74 -3.07
N ALA A 41 8.67 18.86 -2.66
CA ALA A 41 9.33 20.17 -2.74
C ALA A 41 9.58 20.74 -1.34
N ALA A 42 10.80 21.23 -1.10
CA ALA A 42 11.14 21.92 0.15
C ALA A 42 10.44 23.29 0.28
N ASP A 43 10.11 23.93 -0.85
CA ASP A 43 9.31 25.16 -0.88
C ASP A 43 7.85 24.83 -0.55
N ALA A 44 7.32 25.48 0.50
CA ALA A 44 5.99 25.20 1.01
C ALA A 44 4.87 25.52 0.00
N ALA A 45 5.03 26.55 -0.82
CA ALA A 45 3.99 26.92 -1.81
C ALA A 45 3.96 25.91 -2.96
N ILE A 46 5.12 25.45 -3.41
CA ILE A 46 5.21 24.39 -4.41
C ILE A 46 4.65 23.09 -3.85
N GLN A 47 5.04 22.69 -2.62
CA GLN A 47 4.53 21.48 -1.98
C GLN A 47 3.01 21.51 -1.83
N GLN A 48 2.43 22.62 -1.43
CA GLN A 48 0.99 22.79 -1.30
C GLN A 48 0.26 22.61 -2.63
N SER A 49 0.87 22.98 -3.75
CA SER A 49 0.29 22.77 -5.08
C SER A 49 0.43 21.33 -5.58
N LEU A 50 1.47 20.61 -5.13
CA LEU A 50 1.70 19.21 -5.49
C LEU A 50 0.84 18.24 -4.67
N ALA A 51 0.63 18.54 -3.40
CA ALA A 51 -0.03 17.64 -2.42
C ALA A 51 -1.37 17.05 -2.89
N PRO A 52 -2.31 17.81 -3.49
CA PRO A 52 -3.59 17.27 -3.95
C PRO A 52 -3.50 16.47 -5.26
N SER A 53 -2.32 16.42 -5.89
CA SER A 53 -2.12 15.73 -7.17
C SER A 53 -1.57 14.31 -6.96
N PRO A 54 -1.75 13.39 -7.94
CA PRO A 54 -1.19 12.04 -7.88
C PRO A 54 0.32 12.02 -7.67
N ILE A 55 1.06 13.02 -8.17
CA ILE A 55 2.52 13.10 -8.03
C ILE A 55 2.94 13.51 -6.61
N GLY A 56 2.10 14.17 -5.82
CA GLY A 56 2.38 14.54 -4.44
C GLY A 56 2.44 13.37 -3.49
N GLY A 57 1.81 12.25 -3.84
CA GLY A 57 1.86 11.00 -3.09
C GLY A 57 1.15 11.02 -1.74
N GLU A 58 0.45 12.08 -1.41
CA GLU A 58 -0.24 12.21 -0.14
C GLU A 58 -1.55 11.38 -0.14
N VAL A 59 -1.95 10.94 1.05
CA VAL A 59 -3.29 10.38 1.25
C VAL A 59 -4.29 11.49 0.95
N PRO A 60 -5.30 11.28 0.07
CA PRO A 60 -6.28 12.31 -0.25
C PRO A 60 -6.98 12.82 1.01
N ASP A 61 -7.06 14.13 1.17
CA ASP A 61 -7.82 14.77 2.25
C ASP A 61 -9.19 15.25 1.74
N THR A 62 -9.87 14.38 1.01
CA THR A 62 -11.21 14.64 0.46
C THR A 62 -12.21 13.66 1.05
N ALA A 63 -13.42 14.15 1.28
CA ALA A 63 -14.53 13.28 1.63
C ALA A 63 -14.79 12.28 0.50
N GLY A 64 -15.36 11.13 0.83
CA GLY A 64 -15.73 10.09 -0.11
C GLY A 64 -15.36 8.69 0.35
N PRO A 65 -15.87 7.64 -0.30
CA PRO A 65 -15.65 6.26 0.08
C PRO A 65 -14.27 5.77 -0.43
N ILE A 66 -13.21 6.45 0.00
CA ILE A 66 -11.83 6.19 -0.39
C ILE A 66 -11.17 5.32 0.68
N SER A 67 -10.66 4.18 0.27
CA SER A 67 -9.91 3.23 1.12
C SER A 67 -8.54 2.93 0.52
N MET A 68 -7.63 2.40 1.32
CA MET A 68 -6.30 2.00 0.87
C MET A 68 -5.76 0.88 1.75
N ALA A 69 -5.01 -0.06 1.16
CA ALA A 69 -4.21 -1.02 1.90
C ALA A 69 -2.73 -0.83 1.59
N VAL A 70 -1.94 -0.54 2.62
CA VAL A 70 -0.50 -0.36 2.52
C VAL A 70 0.21 -1.51 3.21
N VAL A 71 1.06 -2.20 2.48
CA VAL A 71 1.83 -3.34 2.96
C VAL A 71 3.32 -2.99 2.96
N ASN A 72 3.92 -3.00 4.13
CA ASN A 72 5.34 -2.70 4.31
C ASN A 72 6.09 -3.93 4.82
N ASN A 73 7.27 -4.16 4.27
CA ASN A 73 8.19 -5.17 4.77
C ASN A 73 8.77 -4.74 6.12
N ASN A 74 8.55 -5.53 7.14
CA ASN A 74 9.06 -5.34 8.49
C ASN A 74 10.11 -6.40 8.88
N ALA A 75 10.50 -7.26 7.94
CA ALA A 75 11.52 -8.29 8.11
C ALA A 75 12.93 -7.77 7.76
N GLY A 76 13.01 -6.68 6.99
CA GLY A 76 14.26 -6.11 6.50
C GLY A 76 14.95 -6.96 5.43
N ASN A 77 14.21 -7.89 4.81
CA ASN A 77 14.65 -8.70 3.66
C ASN A 77 14.09 -8.12 2.34
N LYS A 78 14.19 -8.85 1.24
CA LYS A 78 13.69 -8.45 -0.09
C LYS A 78 12.58 -9.37 -0.60
N MET A 79 11.80 -9.91 0.33
CA MET A 79 10.76 -10.88 0.02
C MET A 79 9.53 -10.28 -0.65
N ASP A 80 9.41 -8.96 -0.71
CA ASP A 80 8.31 -8.25 -1.38
C ASP A 80 8.23 -8.58 -2.88
N ALA A 81 9.36 -8.98 -3.49
CA ALA A 81 9.39 -9.47 -4.87
C ALA A 81 8.54 -10.74 -5.10
N PHE A 82 8.21 -11.46 -4.02
CA PHE A 82 7.44 -12.71 -4.05
C PHE A 82 6.13 -12.60 -3.29
N LEU A 83 5.77 -11.38 -2.89
CA LEU A 83 4.51 -11.09 -2.21
C LEU A 83 3.44 -10.75 -3.24
N TYR A 84 2.31 -11.42 -3.15
CA TYR A 84 1.10 -11.15 -3.92
C TYR A 84 0.02 -10.65 -2.96
N THR A 85 -0.64 -9.57 -3.33
CA THR A 85 -1.66 -8.92 -2.50
C THR A 85 -2.96 -8.78 -3.27
N THR A 86 -4.07 -9.20 -2.66
CA THR A 86 -5.42 -8.95 -3.17
C THR A 86 -6.19 -8.12 -2.15
N VAL A 87 -6.79 -7.04 -2.59
CA VAL A 87 -7.64 -6.17 -1.78
C VAL A 87 -9.07 -6.31 -2.24
N LYS A 88 -9.97 -6.72 -1.34
CA LYS A 88 -11.39 -6.88 -1.58
C LYS A 88 -12.15 -5.89 -0.72
N LEU A 89 -12.94 -5.04 -1.34
CA LEU A 89 -13.87 -4.14 -0.68
C LEU A 89 -15.29 -4.59 -0.98
N GLN A 90 -16.06 -4.82 0.07
CA GLN A 90 -17.47 -5.20 -0.02
C GLN A 90 -18.33 -4.18 0.72
N GLY A 91 -19.10 -3.40 -0.02
CA GLY A 91 -20.17 -2.58 0.54
C GLY A 91 -21.33 -3.46 0.97
N GLY A 92 -21.68 -3.37 2.23
CA GLY A 92 -22.73 -4.19 2.83
C GLY A 92 -24.07 -3.46 2.98
N GLU A 93 -24.82 -3.82 4.01
CA GLU A 93 -26.17 -3.32 4.26
C GLU A 93 -26.18 -1.88 4.78
N CYS A 94 -27.28 -1.16 4.48
CA CYS A 94 -27.59 0.11 5.12
C CYS A 94 -27.94 -0.11 6.59
N VAL A 95 -27.43 0.76 7.45
CA VAL A 95 -27.76 0.84 8.87
C VAL A 95 -28.23 2.26 9.20
N ALA A 96 -28.72 2.50 10.42
CA ALA A 96 -29.15 3.83 10.82
C ALA A 96 -28.04 4.88 10.64
N GLY A 97 -28.21 5.78 9.66
CA GLY A 97 -27.27 6.86 9.35
C GLY A 97 -26.00 6.46 8.63
N GLY A 98 -25.91 5.23 8.08
CA GLY A 98 -24.71 4.80 7.42
C GLY A 98 -24.79 3.47 6.67
N ARG A 99 -23.65 2.91 6.32
CA ARG A 99 -23.49 1.62 5.65
C ARG A 99 -22.39 0.81 6.33
N ARG A 100 -22.66 -0.47 6.57
CA ARG A 100 -21.59 -1.43 6.92
C ARG A 100 -20.81 -1.81 5.69
N SER A 101 -19.51 -1.96 5.85
CA SER A 101 -18.61 -2.41 4.78
C SER A 101 -17.50 -3.26 5.36
N THR A 102 -16.95 -4.13 4.51
CA THR A 102 -15.84 -5.02 4.87
C THR A 102 -14.69 -4.84 3.89
N MET A 103 -13.48 -4.67 4.39
CA MET A 103 -12.27 -4.70 3.58
C MET A 103 -11.39 -5.86 3.98
N THR A 104 -11.02 -6.69 3.01
CA THR A 104 -10.13 -7.84 3.20
C THR A 104 -8.87 -7.66 2.38
N VAL A 105 -7.72 -7.81 3.02
CA VAL A 105 -6.39 -7.82 2.39
C VAL A 105 -5.83 -9.23 2.48
N GLU A 106 -5.77 -9.93 1.35
CA GLU A 106 -5.17 -11.25 1.24
C GLU A 106 -3.71 -11.13 0.84
N LEU A 107 -2.85 -11.86 1.52
CA LEU A 107 -1.40 -11.85 1.35
C LEU A 107 -0.92 -13.26 1.05
N PHE A 108 -0.09 -13.41 0.01
CA PHE A 108 0.50 -14.68 -0.37
C PHE A 108 2.00 -14.52 -0.57
N ASN A 109 2.80 -15.20 0.24
CA ASN A 109 4.25 -15.21 0.15
C ASN A 109 4.72 -16.45 -0.62
N ASN A 110 5.11 -16.28 -1.88
CA ASN A 110 5.42 -17.38 -2.79
C ASN A 110 6.85 -17.32 -3.38
N PRO A 111 7.90 -17.35 -2.55
CA PRO A 111 9.26 -17.37 -3.04
C PRO A 111 9.69 -18.76 -3.53
N PRO A 112 10.66 -18.86 -4.44
CA PRO A 112 11.27 -20.11 -4.83
C PRO A 112 11.99 -20.79 -3.66
N ALA A 113 12.23 -22.10 -3.78
CA ALA A 113 12.81 -22.91 -2.71
C ALA A 113 14.20 -22.44 -2.27
N LYS A 114 14.99 -21.91 -3.19
CA LYS A 114 16.35 -21.42 -2.93
C LYS A 114 16.46 -19.97 -3.34
N LEU A 115 16.93 -19.15 -2.43
CA LEU A 115 17.20 -17.73 -2.65
C LEU A 115 18.63 -17.40 -2.18
N PRO A 116 19.27 -16.41 -2.78
CA PRO A 116 20.49 -15.83 -2.21
C PRO A 116 20.21 -15.25 -0.82
N SER A 117 21.11 -15.41 0.13
CA SER A 117 20.94 -14.97 1.51
C SER A 117 20.61 -13.46 1.62
N TYR A 118 21.16 -12.62 0.76
CA TYR A 118 20.85 -11.19 0.75
C TYR A 118 19.39 -10.86 0.39
N VAL A 119 18.62 -11.83 -0.14
CA VAL A 119 17.20 -11.70 -0.49
C VAL A 119 16.31 -12.10 0.67
N ASP A 120 16.54 -13.28 1.26
CA ASP A 120 15.63 -13.88 2.25
C ASP A 120 16.12 -13.77 3.70
N GLN A 121 17.36 -13.34 3.94
CA GLN A 121 17.88 -13.13 5.27
C GLN A 121 17.14 -11.99 5.99
N ARG A 122 16.63 -12.27 7.16
CA ARG A 122 15.83 -11.33 7.97
C ARG A 122 16.73 -10.56 8.92
N THR A 123 16.57 -9.23 8.97
CA THR A 123 17.30 -8.35 9.88
C THR A 123 16.57 -8.12 11.20
N ASP A 124 15.28 -8.46 11.28
CA ASP A 124 14.47 -8.38 12.51
C ASP A 124 14.65 -9.60 13.43
N ARG A 125 15.33 -10.66 12.97
CA ARG A 125 15.72 -11.84 13.74
C ARG A 125 17.23 -11.87 13.90
N ARG A 126 17.72 -11.33 15.00
CA ARG A 126 19.13 -11.42 15.38
C ARG A 126 19.30 -12.44 16.48
N ASP A 127 20.31 -13.25 16.39
CA ASP A 127 20.73 -14.13 17.48
C ASP A 127 21.39 -13.34 18.64
N LEU A 128 21.80 -14.03 19.69
CA LEU A 128 22.48 -13.43 20.85
C LEU A 128 23.81 -12.73 20.49
N PHE A 129 24.38 -13.02 19.32
CA PHE A 129 25.60 -12.43 18.81
C PHE A 129 25.36 -11.31 17.80
N GLY A 130 24.10 -10.94 17.56
CA GLY A 130 23.71 -9.92 16.61
C GLY A 130 23.80 -10.38 15.14
N LEU A 131 23.97 -11.68 14.90
CA LEU A 131 23.99 -12.23 13.55
C LEU A 131 22.57 -12.56 13.09
N ASN A 132 22.30 -12.26 11.83
CA ASN A 132 21.04 -12.65 11.21
C ASN A 132 21.03 -14.16 10.95
N GLY A 133 19.94 -14.81 11.32
CA GLY A 133 19.75 -16.22 10.98
C GLY A 133 19.68 -16.46 9.48
N PRO A 134 19.85 -17.72 9.02
CA PRO A 134 19.68 -18.07 7.61
C PRO A 134 18.26 -17.73 7.16
N GLY A 135 18.12 -17.37 5.87
CA GLY A 135 16.84 -17.14 5.26
C GLY A 135 16.01 -18.43 5.19
N ASP A 136 14.76 -18.35 5.59
CA ASP A 136 13.79 -19.46 5.55
C ASP A 136 12.66 -19.21 4.52
N GLY A 137 12.78 -18.11 3.77
CA GLY A 137 11.76 -17.65 2.83
C GLY A 137 10.53 -17.06 3.51
N SER A 138 10.59 -16.81 4.82
CA SER A 138 9.49 -16.12 5.54
C SER A 138 9.56 -14.61 5.35
N ASN A 139 8.41 -13.96 5.47
CA ASN A 139 8.30 -12.50 5.48
C ASN A 139 7.51 -12.04 6.70
N ARG A 140 7.82 -10.87 7.20
CA ARG A 140 7.07 -10.17 8.24
C ARG A 140 6.62 -8.83 7.71
N LEU A 141 5.33 -8.62 7.73
CA LEU A 141 4.68 -7.47 7.12
C LEU A 141 4.01 -6.61 8.19
N ARG A 142 3.96 -5.32 7.93
CA ARG A 142 3.05 -4.39 8.55
C ARG A 142 2.02 -3.99 7.52
N VAL A 143 0.75 -4.28 7.81
CA VAL A 143 -0.38 -3.96 6.93
C VAL A 143 -1.15 -2.82 7.59
N ALA A 144 -1.31 -1.71 6.89
CA ALA A 144 -2.14 -0.59 7.30
C ALA A 144 -3.37 -0.53 6.37
N VAL A 145 -4.55 -0.59 6.97
CA VAL A 145 -5.84 -0.47 6.27
C VAL A 145 -6.41 0.90 6.58
N TYR A 146 -6.50 1.75 5.57
CA TYR A 146 -7.10 3.07 5.62
C TYR A 146 -8.56 2.97 5.25
N LEU A 147 -9.42 3.47 6.11
CA LEU A 147 -10.86 3.49 5.92
C LEU A 147 -11.32 4.85 5.38
N PRO A 148 -12.52 4.97 4.80
CA PRO A 148 -13.09 6.25 4.42
C PRO A 148 -13.12 7.24 5.57
N GLN A 149 -13.04 8.52 5.27
CA GLN A 149 -13.25 9.57 6.27
C GLN A 149 -14.64 9.42 6.90
N GLY A 150 -14.74 9.60 8.20
CA GLY A 150 -16.00 9.40 8.94
C GLY A 150 -16.37 7.93 9.18
N ALA A 151 -15.55 6.98 8.75
CA ALA A 151 -15.76 5.57 9.05
C ALA A 151 -15.39 5.26 10.51
N PHE A 152 -16.10 4.29 11.09
CA PHE A 152 -15.84 3.75 12.42
C PHE A 152 -15.49 2.27 12.31
N LEU A 153 -14.33 1.89 12.82
CA LEU A 153 -13.88 0.50 12.89
C LEU A 153 -14.79 -0.28 13.84
N SER A 154 -15.44 -1.32 13.33
CA SER A 154 -16.33 -2.18 14.13
C SER A 154 -15.58 -3.40 14.66
N THR A 155 -15.01 -4.19 13.76
CA THR A 155 -14.21 -5.39 14.12
C THR A 155 -13.00 -5.52 13.20
N ALA A 156 -12.02 -6.31 13.65
CA ALA A 156 -10.87 -6.64 12.81
C ALA A 156 -10.33 -8.05 13.14
N SER A 157 -9.87 -8.75 12.12
CA SER A 157 -9.24 -10.08 12.25
C SER A 157 -8.02 -10.17 11.33
N PRO A 158 -6.84 -10.58 11.85
CA PRO A 158 -6.53 -10.77 13.26
C PRO A 158 -6.69 -9.48 14.08
N GLN A 159 -6.54 -9.54 15.39
CA GLN A 159 -6.57 -8.34 16.22
C GLN A 159 -5.51 -7.33 15.74
N GLN A 160 -5.91 -6.09 15.58
CA GLN A 160 -5.04 -5.00 15.17
C GLN A 160 -4.01 -4.65 16.26
N LEU A 161 -2.82 -4.25 15.84
CA LEU A 161 -1.77 -3.75 16.74
C LEU A 161 -2.03 -2.33 17.21
N PHE A 162 -2.64 -1.53 16.34
CA PHE A 162 -2.84 -0.10 16.56
C PHE A 162 -4.00 0.40 15.70
N VAL A 163 -4.73 1.37 16.24
CA VAL A 163 -5.72 2.18 15.52
C VAL A 163 -5.34 3.63 15.67
N GLY A 164 -5.28 4.36 14.57
CA GLY A 164 -4.99 5.78 14.54
C GLY A 164 -5.75 6.46 13.43
N ALA A 165 -5.31 7.64 13.05
CA ALA A 165 -5.86 8.37 11.91
C ALA A 165 -4.75 9.12 11.17
N GLU A 166 -4.88 9.20 9.85
CA GLU A 166 -4.08 10.05 8.99
C GLU A 166 -5.01 10.81 8.04
N ARG A 167 -4.90 12.13 8.01
CA ARG A 167 -5.76 13.01 7.19
C ARG A 167 -7.25 12.66 7.30
N ARG A 168 -7.71 12.46 8.55
CA ARG A 168 -9.10 12.09 8.91
C ARG A 168 -9.53 10.68 8.48
N HIS A 169 -8.66 9.91 7.80
CA HIS A 169 -8.90 8.50 7.53
C HIS A 169 -8.55 7.67 8.77
N PRO A 170 -9.47 6.90 9.35
CA PRO A 170 -9.12 5.91 10.35
C PRO A 170 -8.17 4.87 9.75
N VAL A 171 -7.13 4.49 10.50
CA VAL A 171 -6.12 3.52 10.06
C VAL A 171 -6.03 2.40 11.07
N ALA A 172 -6.29 1.18 10.64
CA ALA A 172 -6.05 -0.03 11.43
C ALA A 172 -4.74 -0.70 10.96
N MET A 173 -3.83 -0.97 11.90
CA MET A 173 -2.50 -1.50 11.60
C MET A 173 -2.33 -2.92 12.17
N PHE A 174 -1.78 -3.81 11.35
CA PHE A 174 -1.61 -5.23 11.65
C PHE A 174 -0.15 -5.67 11.46
N GLY A 175 0.28 -6.63 12.27
CA GLY A 175 1.50 -7.40 12.05
C GLY A 175 1.14 -8.77 11.48
N VAL A 176 1.68 -9.11 10.32
CA VAL A 176 1.44 -10.40 9.67
C VAL A 176 2.77 -11.07 9.39
N GLU A 177 2.94 -12.28 9.85
CA GLU A 177 4.09 -13.11 9.50
C GLU A 177 3.63 -14.24 8.57
N LEU A 178 4.34 -14.40 7.44
CA LEU A 178 4.06 -15.38 6.40
C LEU A 178 5.28 -16.29 6.23
N LYS A 179 5.07 -17.59 6.30
CA LYS A 179 6.04 -18.59 5.87
C LYS A 179 6.07 -18.66 4.34
N ARG A 180 7.05 -19.35 3.79
CA ARG A 180 7.09 -19.72 2.37
C ARG A 180 5.82 -20.47 1.99
N GLY A 181 5.16 -20.06 0.91
CA GLY A 181 3.94 -20.67 0.39
C GLY A 181 2.68 -20.40 1.23
N GLU A 182 2.78 -19.59 2.28
CA GLU A 182 1.65 -19.31 3.17
C GLU A 182 0.79 -18.17 2.65
N ARG A 183 -0.52 -18.31 2.89
CA ARG A 183 -1.55 -17.28 2.67
C ARG A 183 -2.13 -16.87 4.01
N LYS A 184 -2.32 -15.57 4.20
CA LYS A 184 -3.06 -14.99 5.33
C LYS A 184 -3.90 -13.82 4.86
N SER A 185 -4.93 -13.49 5.61
CA SER A 185 -5.76 -12.33 5.37
C SER A 185 -5.86 -11.45 6.61
N VAL A 186 -6.07 -10.17 6.35
CA VAL A 186 -6.50 -9.17 7.32
C VAL A 186 -7.88 -8.72 6.87
N THR A 187 -8.86 -8.78 7.77
CA THR A 187 -10.23 -8.33 7.49
C THR A 187 -10.61 -7.24 8.47
N VAL A 188 -11.23 -6.20 7.98
CA VAL A 188 -11.71 -5.06 8.75
C VAL A 188 -13.16 -4.81 8.40
N ASP A 189 -14.03 -4.90 9.40
CA ASP A 189 -15.43 -4.47 9.29
C ASP A 189 -15.57 -3.07 9.88
N TYR A 190 -16.26 -2.22 9.16
CA TYR A 190 -16.44 -0.82 9.56
C TYR A 190 -17.81 -0.31 9.15
N THR A 191 -18.22 0.80 9.77
CA THR A 191 -19.43 1.51 9.40
C THR A 191 -19.05 2.90 8.89
N GLU A 192 -19.54 3.24 7.72
CA GLU A 192 -19.42 4.56 7.10
C GLU A 192 -20.61 5.41 7.55
N PHE A 193 -20.36 6.63 8.06
CA PHE A 193 -21.40 7.53 8.53
C PHE A 193 -21.36 8.87 7.81
N GLY A 194 -22.54 9.36 7.46
CA GLY A 194 -22.79 10.73 7.01
C GLY A 194 -22.10 11.11 5.69
N ASP A 195 -22.10 12.39 5.41
CA ASP A 195 -21.63 12.95 4.14
C ASP A 195 -20.13 12.77 3.90
N LEU A 196 -19.32 12.71 4.98
CA LEU A 196 -17.87 12.53 4.85
C LEU A 196 -17.48 11.17 4.26
N ALA A 197 -18.30 10.14 4.51
CA ALA A 197 -18.04 8.80 3.95
C ALA A 197 -18.49 8.67 2.49
N GLY A 198 -19.25 9.60 1.96
CA GLY A 198 -19.72 9.57 0.57
C GLY A 198 -20.59 8.35 0.26
N LEU A 199 -21.56 8.04 1.09
CA LEU A 199 -22.37 6.81 1.04
C LEU A 199 -23.04 6.55 -0.31
N ASN A 200 -23.30 7.61 -1.08
CA ASN A 200 -23.91 7.54 -2.42
C ASN A 200 -22.91 7.65 -3.56
N GLU A 201 -21.64 7.72 -3.22
CA GLU A 201 -20.56 7.78 -4.21
C GLU A 201 -19.98 6.40 -4.49
N LYS A 202 -19.30 6.28 -5.62
CA LYS A 202 -18.62 5.04 -6.00
C LYS A 202 -17.40 4.82 -5.12
N ALA A 203 -17.37 3.73 -4.39
CA ALA A 203 -16.23 3.36 -3.57
C ALA A 203 -14.97 3.17 -4.42
N THR A 204 -13.86 3.64 -3.91
CA THR A 204 -12.54 3.61 -4.56
C THR A 204 -11.51 3.03 -3.60
N VAL A 205 -10.66 2.15 -4.12
CA VAL A 205 -9.46 1.68 -3.42
C VAL A 205 -8.23 2.22 -4.12
N ILE A 206 -7.42 2.97 -3.39
CA ILE A 206 -6.14 3.48 -3.89
C ILE A 206 -5.12 2.34 -3.86
N GLU A 207 -4.55 2.06 -5.01
CA GLU A 207 -3.52 1.03 -5.18
C GLU A 207 -2.17 1.49 -4.63
N GLN A 208 -1.49 0.61 -3.89
CA GLN A 208 -0.09 0.77 -3.54
C GLN A 208 0.77 0.27 -4.70
N PRO A 209 1.78 1.03 -5.18
CA PRO A 209 2.72 0.52 -6.17
C PRO A 209 3.59 -0.57 -5.54
N MET A 210 3.51 -1.77 -6.11
CA MET A 210 4.26 -2.95 -5.69
C MET A 210 4.89 -3.64 -6.90
N LEU A 211 5.93 -4.46 -6.69
CA LEU A 211 6.53 -5.26 -7.77
C LEU A 211 5.51 -6.22 -8.39
N ASN A 212 4.71 -6.89 -7.58
CA ASN A 212 3.53 -7.60 -8.02
C ASN A 212 2.34 -6.71 -7.72
N GLN A 213 1.74 -6.15 -8.77
CA GLN A 213 0.62 -5.23 -8.67
C GLN A 213 -0.50 -5.78 -7.78
N GLN A 214 -1.07 -4.95 -6.93
CA GLN A 214 -2.23 -5.33 -6.11
C GLN A 214 -3.42 -5.66 -7.00
N GLN A 215 -4.07 -6.79 -6.71
CA GLN A 215 -5.35 -7.11 -7.33
C GLN A 215 -6.47 -6.50 -6.50
N ILE A 216 -7.24 -5.61 -7.11
CA ILE A 216 -8.33 -4.89 -6.42
C ILE A 216 -9.68 -5.39 -6.94
N SER A 217 -10.56 -5.77 -6.03
CA SER A 217 -11.95 -6.12 -6.31
C SER A 217 -12.88 -5.30 -5.43
N ILE A 218 -13.83 -4.60 -6.06
CA ILE A 218 -14.79 -3.74 -5.36
C ILE A 218 -16.21 -4.20 -5.70
N GLN A 219 -16.94 -4.61 -4.68
CA GLN A 219 -18.36 -4.81 -4.73
C GLN A 219 -19.04 -3.59 -4.10
N GLN A 220 -19.71 -2.79 -4.92
CA GLN A 220 -20.42 -1.61 -4.44
C GLN A 220 -21.57 -2.01 -3.53
N GLY A 221 -21.75 -1.28 -2.44
CA GLY A 221 -22.92 -1.40 -1.59
C GLY A 221 -24.13 -0.61 -2.14
N PRO A 222 -25.28 -0.77 -1.49
CA PRO A 222 -26.45 0.06 -1.80
C PRO A 222 -26.19 1.53 -1.46
N ASN A 223 -26.96 2.40 -2.09
CA ASN A 223 -27.04 3.80 -1.68
C ASN A 223 -27.82 3.89 -0.37
N CYS A 224 -27.28 4.55 0.60
CA CYS A 224 -27.86 4.71 1.93
C CYS A 224 -28.12 6.17 2.25
#